data_eb9e2fde81170dfce4d8f6014e8995ab
#
_entry.id   eb9e2fde81170dfce4d8f6014e8995ab
#
_cell.length_a   1.000
_cell.length_b   1.000
_cell.length_c   1.000
_cell.angle_alpha   90.00
_cell.angle_beta   90.00
_cell.angle_gamma   90.00
#
_symmetry.space_group_name_H-M   'P 1'
#
loop_
_entity.id
_entity.type
_entity.pdbx_description
1 polymer ?
#
loop_
_entity_poly.entity_id
_entity_poly.type
_entity_poly.pdbx_seq_one_letter_code
_entity_poly.pdbx_strand_id
1 'polypeptide(L)'
;MGIKPIQKVNVGEQVYEQMKHLLIEGEWKPGAKIPSENELADMFNVSRITVRQALQKLNALGLLETRFGEGSFVKVLDVGESMNGLIPIMYLGEQSAQEVFEFRMILETECARLAARRADEKDIEALKDILSNMIQCEKNKDLKSFSVADLDFHFKIATITRNALVIKTMSILREVLESSMYDVIDKMGCKNGIYYHTEIIHAIENKEDEKAANMMKEHIKKNFEYFK
;
A
#
# COMPACT_ATOMS: atom_id res chain seq x y z
N MET A 1 39.03 -28.80 33.26
CA MET A 1 38.75 -27.37 32.99
C MET A 1 38.07 -27.26 31.63
N GLY A 2 36.78 -26.99 31.58
CA GLY A 2 36.07 -26.86 30.30
C GLY A 2 36.14 -25.42 29.79
N ILE A 3 36.68 -25.22 28.58
CA ILE A 3 36.63 -23.93 27.87
C ILE A 3 35.20 -23.64 27.53
N LYS A 4 34.64 -22.52 27.99
CA LYS A 4 33.30 -22.06 27.60
C LYS A 4 33.42 -21.19 26.36
N PRO A 5 32.56 -21.36 25.34
CA PRO A 5 32.53 -20.47 24.17
C PRO A 5 32.31 -19.02 24.59
N ILE A 6 33.08 -18.09 24.02
CA ILE A 6 32.90 -16.68 24.19
C ILE A 6 31.76 -16.27 23.26
N GLN A 7 30.70 -15.62 23.77
CA GLN A 7 29.69 -15.00 22.94
C GLN A 7 30.32 -13.82 22.18
N LYS A 8 30.49 -13.99 20.87
CA LYS A 8 30.96 -12.91 20.00
C LYS A 8 29.84 -11.87 19.91
N VAL A 9 30.09 -10.71 20.47
CA VAL A 9 29.24 -9.54 20.20
C VAL A 9 29.41 -9.18 18.73
N ASN A 10 28.32 -9.19 17.94
CA ASN A 10 28.37 -8.79 16.54
C ASN A 10 28.40 -7.27 16.43
N VAL A 11 29.62 -6.72 16.41
CA VAL A 11 29.86 -5.26 16.32
C VAL A 11 29.23 -4.66 15.07
N GLY A 12 29.24 -5.39 13.94
CA GLY A 12 28.60 -4.94 12.70
C GLY A 12 27.10 -4.78 12.83
N GLU A 13 26.44 -5.69 13.57
CA GLU A 13 25.01 -5.57 13.84
C GLU A 13 24.67 -4.39 14.77
N GLN A 14 25.52 -4.15 15.77
CA GLN A 14 25.36 -2.98 16.64
C GLN A 14 25.47 -1.66 15.88
N VAL A 15 26.45 -1.53 14.98
CA VAL A 15 26.60 -0.36 14.11
C VAL A 15 25.38 -0.19 13.22
N TYR A 16 24.92 -1.26 12.58
CA TYR A 16 23.72 -1.23 11.74
C TYR A 16 22.49 -0.77 12.53
N GLU A 17 22.24 -1.35 13.72
CA GLU A 17 21.07 -0.98 14.54
C GLU A 17 21.14 0.47 15.05
N GLN A 18 22.32 0.97 15.42
CA GLN A 18 22.48 2.38 15.80
C GLN A 18 22.24 3.33 14.63
N MET A 19 22.79 3.04 13.44
CA MET A 19 22.56 3.83 12.24
C MET A 19 21.06 3.81 11.84
N LYS A 20 20.42 2.66 11.93
CA LYS A 20 18.98 2.50 11.69
C LYS A 20 18.16 3.33 12.69
N HIS A 21 18.56 3.36 13.96
CA HIS A 21 17.91 4.18 14.99
C HIS A 21 17.98 5.67 14.66
N LEU A 22 19.14 6.17 14.23
CA LEU A 22 19.33 7.58 13.82
C LEU A 22 18.39 7.98 12.66
N LEU A 23 18.10 7.04 11.75
CA LEU A 23 17.13 7.24 10.67
C LEU A 23 15.68 7.27 11.21
N ILE A 24 15.31 6.35 12.10
CA ILE A 24 13.96 6.22 12.66
C ILE A 24 13.62 7.42 13.54
N GLU A 25 14.54 7.87 14.38
CA GLU A 25 14.37 9.04 15.26
C GLU A 25 14.44 10.37 14.50
N GLY A 26 14.77 10.32 13.19
CA GLY A 26 14.82 11.52 12.34
C GLY A 26 16.02 12.42 12.59
N GLU A 27 17.05 11.94 13.31
CA GLU A 27 18.33 12.66 13.44
C GLU A 27 19.00 12.77 12.07
N TRP A 28 18.94 11.72 11.27
CA TRP A 28 19.29 11.74 9.87
C TRP A 28 18.03 11.95 9.01
N LYS A 29 17.87 13.20 8.56
CA LYS A 29 16.65 13.61 7.83
C LYS A 29 16.62 13.07 6.40
N PRO A 30 15.43 12.76 5.83
CA PRO A 30 15.30 12.42 4.41
C PRO A 30 15.98 13.45 3.51
N GLY A 31 16.75 12.97 2.54
CA GLY A 31 17.57 13.78 1.62
C GLY A 31 18.89 14.31 2.18
N ALA A 32 19.13 14.17 3.47
CA ALA A 32 20.38 14.62 4.08
C ALA A 32 21.54 13.70 3.74
N LYS A 33 22.73 14.31 3.54
CA LYS A 33 23.99 13.56 3.45
C LYS A 33 24.38 13.08 4.85
N ILE A 34 24.74 11.80 4.95
CA ILE A 34 25.28 11.24 6.20
C ILE A 34 26.81 11.35 6.23
N PRO A 35 27.46 11.23 7.41
CA PRO A 35 28.90 11.20 7.51
C PRO A 35 29.53 10.12 6.63
N SER A 36 30.74 10.36 6.16
CA SER A 36 31.50 9.41 5.33
C SER A 36 31.83 8.12 6.08
N GLU A 37 32.23 7.06 5.34
CA GLU A 37 32.69 5.79 5.95
C GLU A 37 33.82 6.01 6.96
N ASN A 38 34.73 6.98 6.73
CA ASN A 38 35.83 7.28 7.62
C ASN A 38 35.34 7.94 8.91
N GLU A 39 34.54 8.99 8.77
CA GLU A 39 33.95 9.69 9.91
C GLU A 39 33.10 8.77 10.77
N LEU A 40 32.27 7.92 10.15
CA LEU A 40 31.47 6.92 10.88
C LEU A 40 32.35 5.86 11.58
N ALA A 41 33.46 5.43 10.95
CA ALA A 41 34.39 4.49 11.57
C ALA A 41 35.03 5.09 12.81
N ASP A 42 35.41 6.35 12.74
CA ASP A 42 35.97 7.09 13.89
C ASP A 42 34.91 7.31 14.98
N MET A 43 33.68 7.74 14.60
CA MET A 43 32.59 7.99 15.56
C MET A 43 32.15 6.73 16.31
N PHE A 44 32.06 5.58 15.62
CA PHE A 44 31.69 4.29 16.21
C PHE A 44 32.88 3.55 16.82
N ASN A 45 34.11 4.01 16.64
CA ASN A 45 35.34 3.34 17.02
C ASN A 45 35.44 1.90 16.53
N VAL A 46 35.15 1.71 15.22
CA VAL A 46 35.16 0.42 14.54
C VAL A 46 35.94 0.47 13.21
N SER A 47 36.15 -0.68 12.59
CA SER A 47 36.79 -0.73 11.28
C SER A 47 35.87 -0.13 10.17
N ARG A 48 36.49 0.48 9.14
CA ARG A 48 35.77 0.95 7.93
C ARG A 48 35.00 -0.17 7.25
N ILE A 49 35.49 -1.40 7.28
CA ILE A 49 34.80 -2.57 6.71
C ILE A 49 33.50 -2.82 7.45
N THR A 50 33.48 -2.68 8.78
CA THR A 50 32.28 -2.84 9.61
C THR A 50 31.22 -1.80 9.23
N VAL A 51 31.62 -0.53 9.10
CA VAL A 51 30.72 0.57 8.67
C VAL A 51 30.19 0.31 7.27
N ARG A 52 31.07 -0.07 6.33
CA ARG A 52 30.65 -0.35 4.93
C ARG A 52 29.60 -1.45 4.86
N GLN A 53 29.75 -2.53 5.65
CA GLN A 53 28.76 -3.61 5.71
C GLN A 53 27.41 -3.12 6.24
N ALA A 54 27.40 -2.25 7.26
CA ALA A 54 26.17 -1.65 7.78
C ALA A 54 25.51 -0.72 6.74
N LEU A 55 26.29 0.12 6.04
CA LEU A 55 25.81 0.96 4.96
C LEU A 55 25.23 0.15 3.80
N GLN A 56 25.88 -0.95 3.40
CA GLN A 56 25.37 -1.85 2.37
C GLN A 56 24.03 -2.46 2.77
N LYS A 57 23.83 -2.86 4.03
CA LYS A 57 22.53 -3.34 4.52
C LYS A 57 21.45 -2.25 4.43
N LEU A 58 21.76 -1.02 4.87
CA LEU A 58 20.81 0.10 4.81
C LEU A 58 20.48 0.49 3.35
N ASN A 59 21.46 0.45 2.45
CA ASN A 59 21.22 0.65 1.01
C ASN A 59 20.33 -0.46 0.43
N ALA A 60 20.58 -1.73 0.77
CA ALA A 60 19.78 -2.87 0.32
C ALA A 60 18.31 -2.78 0.79
N LEU A 61 18.09 -2.20 1.98
CA LEU A 61 16.75 -1.89 2.49
C LEU A 61 16.14 -0.62 1.87
N GLY A 62 16.87 0.09 1.00
CA GLY A 62 16.40 1.33 0.38
C GLY A 62 16.28 2.51 1.34
N LEU A 63 16.92 2.45 2.52
CA LEU A 63 16.92 3.53 3.50
C LEU A 63 17.97 4.61 3.18
N LEU A 64 19.06 4.20 2.51
CA LEU A 64 20.12 5.08 2.02
C LEU A 64 20.26 4.92 0.51
N GLU A 65 20.86 5.92 -0.13
CA GLU A 65 21.36 5.88 -1.49
C GLU A 65 22.82 6.34 -1.50
N THR A 66 23.67 5.63 -2.25
CA THR A 66 25.09 6.03 -2.43
C THR A 66 25.25 6.67 -3.80
N ARG A 67 25.70 7.92 -3.83
CA ARG A 67 26.03 8.66 -5.05
C ARG A 67 27.52 8.63 -5.27
N PHE A 68 27.93 8.24 -6.47
CA PHE A 68 29.35 8.11 -6.81
C PHE A 68 30.08 9.45 -6.65
N GLY A 69 31.16 9.44 -5.85
CA GLY A 69 31.95 10.65 -5.57
C GLY A 69 31.32 11.65 -4.57
N GLU A 70 30.04 11.50 -4.24
CA GLU A 70 29.32 12.43 -3.36
C GLU A 70 29.13 11.88 -1.95
N GLY A 71 29.04 10.55 -1.79
CA GLY A 71 28.83 9.89 -0.51
C GLY A 71 27.44 9.25 -0.40
N SER A 72 27.00 8.97 0.83
CA SER A 72 25.70 8.36 1.11
C SER A 72 24.71 9.38 1.64
N PHE A 73 23.45 9.24 1.20
CA PHE A 73 22.34 10.14 1.54
C PHE A 73 21.18 9.32 2.07
N VAL A 74 20.39 9.92 2.97
CA VAL A 74 19.14 9.34 3.42
C VAL A 74 18.16 9.38 2.25
N LYS A 75 17.63 8.22 1.85
CA LYS A 75 16.65 8.17 0.76
C LYS A 75 15.35 8.85 1.20
N VAL A 76 14.82 9.73 0.34
CA VAL A 76 13.45 10.21 0.49
C VAL A 76 12.55 9.02 0.13
N LEU A 77 11.98 8.37 1.14
CA LEU A 77 11.14 7.21 0.93
C LEU A 77 9.83 7.66 0.27
N ASP A 78 9.69 7.35 -1.00
CA ASP A 78 8.39 7.25 -1.61
C ASP A 78 7.81 5.86 -1.27
N VAL A 79 6.75 5.88 -0.47
CA VAL A 79 6.00 4.66 -0.12
C VAL A 79 5.62 3.89 -1.39
N GLY A 80 5.36 4.64 -2.47
CA GLY A 80 5.03 4.11 -3.78
C GLY A 80 6.13 3.24 -4.37
N GLU A 81 7.35 3.74 -4.46
CA GLU A 81 8.47 3.00 -5.04
C GLU A 81 8.81 1.74 -4.23
N SER A 82 8.81 1.84 -2.90
CA SER A 82 9.16 0.72 -2.02
C SER A 82 8.16 -0.44 -2.12
N MET A 83 6.88 -0.17 -2.35
CA MET A 83 5.84 -1.17 -2.48
C MET A 83 5.69 -1.75 -3.89
N ASN A 84 6.26 -1.12 -4.92
CA ASN A 84 6.22 -1.65 -6.29
C ASN A 84 6.88 -3.04 -6.41
N GLY A 85 7.78 -3.39 -5.50
CA GLY A 85 8.33 -4.76 -5.40
C GLY A 85 7.30 -5.85 -5.11
N LEU A 86 6.09 -5.51 -4.65
CA LEU A 86 4.99 -6.45 -4.45
C LEU A 86 4.24 -6.76 -5.75
N ILE A 87 4.28 -5.86 -6.75
CA ILE A 87 3.55 -6.01 -8.01
C ILE A 87 3.90 -7.34 -8.72
N PRO A 88 5.19 -7.71 -8.94
CA PRO A 88 5.52 -8.97 -9.57
C PRO A 88 5.00 -10.20 -8.80
N ILE A 89 4.99 -10.14 -7.47
CA ILE A 89 4.49 -11.22 -6.63
C ILE A 89 2.99 -11.41 -6.84
N MET A 90 2.23 -10.33 -6.95
CA MET A 90 0.78 -10.36 -7.15
C MET A 90 0.39 -10.77 -8.59
N TYR A 91 1.23 -10.48 -9.59
CA TYR A 91 0.98 -10.87 -10.98
C TYR A 91 1.47 -12.28 -11.32
N LEU A 92 2.64 -12.67 -10.78
CA LEU A 92 3.34 -13.90 -11.17
C LEU A 92 3.25 -14.99 -10.10
N GLY A 93 2.74 -14.66 -8.92
CA GLY A 93 2.49 -15.63 -7.86
C GLY A 93 1.39 -16.62 -8.25
N GLU A 94 1.50 -17.86 -7.79
CA GLU A 94 0.43 -18.89 -7.91
C GLU A 94 -0.77 -18.57 -7.01
N GLN A 95 -0.91 -17.31 -6.58
CA GLN A 95 -2.00 -16.89 -5.71
C GLN A 95 -3.32 -17.00 -6.43
N SER A 96 -4.23 -17.70 -5.81
CA SER A 96 -5.56 -17.86 -6.34
C SER A 96 -6.29 -16.51 -6.36
N ALA A 97 -7.18 -16.30 -7.32
CA ALA A 97 -8.11 -15.16 -7.30
C ALA A 97 -8.80 -15.03 -5.93
N GLN A 98 -8.98 -16.15 -5.23
CA GLN A 98 -9.53 -16.22 -3.89
C GLN A 98 -8.73 -15.41 -2.87
N GLU A 99 -7.39 -15.54 -2.84
CA GLU A 99 -6.53 -14.79 -1.90
C GLU A 99 -6.56 -13.28 -2.15
N VAL A 100 -6.60 -12.88 -3.43
CA VAL A 100 -6.73 -11.47 -3.81
C VAL A 100 -8.07 -10.89 -3.33
N PHE A 101 -9.18 -11.63 -3.51
CA PHE A 101 -10.50 -11.20 -3.05
C PHE A 101 -10.62 -11.21 -1.52
N GLU A 102 -10.03 -12.18 -0.83
CA GLU A 102 -9.96 -12.19 0.63
C GLU A 102 -9.18 -10.98 1.17
N PHE A 103 -8.05 -10.66 0.55
CA PHE A 103 -7.27 -9.47 0.89
C PHE A 103 -8.05 -8.18 0.64
N ARG A 104 -8.74 -8.06 -0.51
CA ARG A 104 -9.66 -6.95 -0.80
C ARG A 104 -10.72 -6.82 0.28
N MET A 105 -11.38 -7.91 0.64
CA MET A 105 -12.46 -7.91 1.64
C MET A 105 -11.98 -7.36 2.99
N ILE A 106 -10.77 -7.75 3.43
CA ILE A 106 -10.16 -7.25 4.67
C ILE A 106 -9.86 -5.75 4.56
N LEU A 107 -9.15 -5.35 3.51
CA LEU A 107 -8.65 -3.99 3.36
C LEU A 107 -9.77 -2.99 3.05
N GLU A 108 -10.61 -3.28 2.08
CA GLU A 108 -11.62 -2.34 1.58
C GLU A 108 -12.80 -2.16 2.54
N THR A 109 -13.12 -3.20 3.34
CA THR A 109 -14.07 -3.07 4.46
C THR A 109 -13.63 -1.98 5.45
N GLU A 110 -12.36 -2.00 5.85
CA GLU A 110 -11.84 -0.98 6.76
C GLU A 110 -11.61 0.38 6.07
N CYS A 111 -11.32 0.38 4.78
CA CYS A 111 -11.28 1.62 4.01
C CYS A 111 -12.65 2.32 4.00
N ALA A 112 -13.74 1.60 3.79
CA ALA A 112 -15.11 2.15 3.82
C ALA A 112 -15.48 2.69 5.21
N ARG A 113 -15.10 1.96 6.28
CA ARG A 113 -15.26 2.40 7.67
C ARG A 113 -14.56 3.74 7.92
N LEU A 114 -13.29 3.81 7.54
CA LEU A 114 -12.50 5.03 7.69
C LEU A 114 -13.01 6.17 6.81
N ALA A 115 -13.47 5.87 5.60
CA ALA A 115 -14.04 6.86 4.69
C ALA A 115 -15.28 7.51 5.30
N ALA A 116 -16.18 6.75 5.92
CA ALA A 116 -17.35 7.31 6.60
C ALA A 116 -16.97 8.30 7.72
N ARG A 117 -15.86 8.05 8.42
CA ARG A 117 -15.36 8.94 9.47
C ARG A 117 -14.66 10.19 8.95
N ARG A 118 -14.02 10.12 7.76
CA ARG A 118 -13.04 11.11 7.28
C ARG A 118 -13.49 11.90 6.06
N ALA A 119 -14.48 11.42 5.31
CA ALA A 119 -14.94 12.06 4.10
C ALA A 119 -15.44 13.50 4.36
N ASP A 120 -15.02 14.41 3.51
CA ASP A 120 -15.57 15.76 3.39
C ASP A 120 -16.58 15.83 2.22
N GLU A 121 -17.21 17.00 2.04
CA GLU A 121 -18.21 17.21 0.98
C GLU A 121 -17.65 16.95 -0.42
N LYS A 122 -16.38 17.33 -0.68
CA LYS A 122 -15.74 17.10 -1.98
C LYS A 122 -15.49 15.61 -2.25
N ASP A 123 -15.17 14.85 -1.21
CA ASP A 123 -15.01 13.41 -1.32
C ASP A 123 -16.32 12.72 -1.67
N ILE A 124 -17.42 13.14 -1.02
CA ILE A 124 -18.76 12.61 -1.26
C ILE A 124 -19.23 12.97 -2.70
N GLU A 125 -19.01 14.21 -3.14
CA GLU A 125 -19.32 14.64 -4.49
C GLU A 125 -18.55 13.79 -5.52
N ALA A 126 -17.25 13.61 -5.34
CA ALA A 126 -16.45 12.78 -6.24
C ALA A 126 -16.93 11.31 -6.30
N LEU A 127 -17.37 10.72 -5.19
CA LEU A 127 -17.96 9.38 -5.19
C LEU A 127 -19.30 9.34 -5.96
N LYS A 128 -20.12 10.37 -5.82
CA LYS A 128 -21.40 10.50 -6.57
C LYS A 128 -21.16 10.67 -8.07
N ASP A 129 -20.13 11.40 -8.46
CA ASP A 129 -19.75 11.56 -9.86
C ASP A 129 -19.28 10.23 -10.47
N ILE A 130 -18.46 9.46 -9.77
CA ILE A 130 -18.05 8.13 -10.21
C ILE A 130 -19.26 7.20 -10.36
N LEU A 131 -20.16 7.18 -9.39
CA LEU A 131 -21.40 6.38 -9.46
C LEU A 131 -22.29 6.80 -10.63
N SER A 132 -22.41 8.11 -10.89
CA SER A 132 -23.15 8.63 -12.02
C SER A 132 -22.58 8.16 -13.36
N ASN A 133 -21.24 8.15 -13.48
CA ASN A 133 -20.55 7.58 -14.64
C ASN A 133 -20.83 6.08 -14.79
N MET A 134 -20.78 5.30 -13.71
CA MET A 134 -21.12 3.87 -13.73
C MET A 134 -22.54 3.63 -14.23
N ILE A 135 -23.52 4.39 -13.75
CA ILE A 135 -24.92 4.31 -14.20
C ILE A 135 -25.04 4.63 -15.71
N GLN A 136 -24.27 5.60 -16.19
CA GLN A 136 -24.26 5.94 -17.61
C GLN A 136 -23.62 4.83 -18.47
N CYS A 137 -22.52 4.21 -18.00
CA CYS A 137 -21.89 3.07 -18.64
C CYS A 137 -22.85 1.86 -18.73
N GLU A 138 -23.61 1.58 -17.67
CA GLU A 138 -24.62 0.51 -17.64
C GLU A 138 -25.72 0.75 -18.70
N LYS A 139 -26.26 1.99 -18.77
CA LYS A 139 -27.26 2.38 -19.76
C LYS A 139 -26.77 2.20 -21.19
N ASN A 140 -25.50 2.51 -21.44
CA ASN A 140 -24.85 2.40 -22.74
C ASN A 140 -24.38 0.98 -23.05
N LYS A 141 -24.49 0.04 -22.10
CA LYS A 141 -23.95 -1.33 -22.18
C LYS A 141 -22.44 -1.36 -22.38
N ASP A 142 -21.73 -0.34 -21.92
CA ASP A 142 -20.27 -0.23 -21.96
C ASP A 142 -19.66 -0.85 -20.69
N LEU A 143 -19.56 -2.19 -20.69
CA LEU A 143 -19.05 -2.96 -19.56
C LEU A 143 -17.57 -2.67 -19.28
N LYS A 144 -16.81 -2.29 -20.31
CA LYS A 144 -15.39 -1.97 -20.15
C LYS A 144 -15.21 -0.68 -19.37
N SER A 145 -15.89 0.39 -19.76
CA SER A 145 -15.85 1.66 -19.01
C SER A 145 -16.49 1.53 -17.64
N PHE A 146 -17.50 0.66 -17.49
CA PHE A 146 -18.08 0.34 -16.18
C PHE A 146 -17.05 -0.30 -15.25
N SER A 147 -16.26 -1.29 -15.72
CA SER A 147 -15.26 -1.97 -14.89
C SER A 147 -14.14 -1.03 -14.41
N VAL A 148 -13.75 -0.07 -15.26
CA VAL A 148 -12.79 0.97 -14.86
C VAL A 148 -13.38 1.88 -13.79
N ALA A 149 -14.62 2.34 -13.97
CA ALA A 149 -15.30 3.21 -13.01
C ALA A 149 -15.56 2.50 -11.67
N ASP A 150 -15.84 1.19 -11.67
CA ASP A 150 -15.96 0.37 -10.48
C ASP A 150 -14.64 0.36 -9.68
N LEU A 151 -13.52 0.10 -10.34
CA LEU A 151 -12.20 0.16 -9.71
C LEU A 151 -11.86 1.57 -9.21
N ASP A 152 -12.25 2.61 -9.94
CA ASP A 152 -12.05 4.01 -9.52
C ASP A 152 -12.85 4.35 -8.27
N PHE A 153 -14.06 3.79 -8.11
CA PHE A 153 -14.86 3.93 -6.89
C PHE A 153 -14.13 3.35 -5.67
N HIS A 154 -13.66 2.11 -5.75
CA HIS A 154 -12.91 1.45 -4.69
C HIS A 154 -11.61 2.21 -4.35
N PHE A 155 -10.90 2.66 -5.37
CA PHE A 155 -9.69 3.47 -5.19
C PHE A 155 -10.00 4.82 -4.53
N LYS A 156 -11.11 5.49 -4.91
CA LYS A 156 -11.54 6.74 -4.26
C LYS A 156 -11.84 6.54 -2.77
N ILE A 157 -12.52 5.45 -2.38
CA ILE A 157 -12.72 5.09 -0.97
C ILE A 157 -11.39 4.99 -0.23
N ALA A 158 -10.39 4.34 -0.83
CA ALA A 158 -9.06 4.24 -0.24
C ALA A 158 -8.37 5.60 -0.09
N THR A 159 -8.51 6.51 -1.07
CA THR A 159 -7.92 7.87 -0.98
C THR A 159 -8.50 8.69 0.16
N ILE A 160 -9.79 8.50 0.47
CA ILE A 160 -10.47 9.17 1.59
C ILE A 160 -9.88 8.73 2.94
N THR A 161 -9.25 7.56 3.03
CA THR A 161 -8.55 7.14 4.25
C THR A 161 -7.39 8.06 4.62
N ARG A 162 -6.85 8.83 3.68
CA ARG A 162 -5.66 9.69 3.82
C ARG A 162 -4.45 8.96 4.39
N ASN A 163 -4.41 7.63 4.21
CA ASN A 163 -3.29 6.78 4.61
C ASN A 163 -2.47 6.39 3.37
N ALA A 164 -1.25 6.90 3.25
CA ALA A 164 -0.40 6.67 2.09
C ALA A 164 -0.12 5.19 1.80
N LEU A 165 0.02 4.35 2.85
CA LEU A 165 0.22 2.90 2.69
C LEU A 165 -1.02 2.23 2.12
N VAL A 166 -2.20 2.58 2.61
CA VAL A 166 -3.48 2.06 2.09
C VAL A 166 -3.67 2.47 0.64
N ILE A 167 -3.47 3.75 0.33
CA ILE A 167 -3.63 4.30 -1.03
C ILE A 167 -2.71 3.57 -2.01
N LYS A 168 -1.44 3.35 -1.63
CA LYS A 168 -0.50 2.64 -2.49
C LYS A 168 -0.85 1.17 -2.67
N THR A 169 -1.26 0.50 -1.59
CA THR A 169 -1.72 -0.90 -1.69
C THR A 169 -2.92 -1.02 -2.63
N MET A 170 -3.89 -0.11 -2.53
CA MET A 170 -5.06 -0.10 -3.42
C MET A 170 -4.70 0.27 -4.87
N SER A 171 -3.69 1.11 -5.09
CA SER A 171 -3.17 1.36 -6.45
C SER A 171 -2.63 0.09 -7.10
N ILE A 172 -1.87 -0.71 -6.35
CA ILE A 172 -1.35 -2.00 -6.83
C ILE A 172 -2.49 -2.98 -7.10
N LEU A 173 -3.44 -3.10 -6.18
CA LEU A 173 -4.62 -3.95 -6.37
C LEU A 173 -5.43 -3.54 -7.61
N ARG A 174 -5.61 -2.25 -7.85
CA ARG A 174 -6.30 -1.72 -9.03
C ARG A 174 -5.64 -2.21 -10.31
N GLU A 175 -4.30 -2.09 -10.42
CA GLU A 175 -3.55 -2.59 -11.58
C GLU A 175 -3.75 -4.10 -11.79
N VAL A 176 -3.65 -4.90 -10.72
CA VAL A 176 -3.83 -6.36 -10.78
C VAL A 176 -5.24 -6.73 -11.23
N LEU A 177 -6.26 -6.01 -10.77
CA LEU A 177 -7.66 -6.31 -11.02
C LEU A 177 -8.16 -5.80 -12.37
N GLU A 178 -7.47 -4.83 -13.00
CA GLU A 178 -7.92 -4.20 -14.23
C GLU A 178 -8.18 -5.21 -15.36
N SER A 179 -7.38 -6.28 -15.42
CA SER A 179 -7.53 -7.33 -16.44
C SER A 179 -8.67 -8.31 -16.15
N SER A 180 -9.06 -8.54 -14.89
CA SER A 180 -10.03 -9.56 -14.48
C SER A 180 -11.41 -9.00 -14.15
N MET A 181 -11.51 -7.71 -13.80
CA MET A 181 -12.77 -7.12 -13.37
C MET A 181 -13.83 -7.07 -14.49
N TYR A 182 -13.40 -6.91 -15.73
CA TYR A 182 -14.31 -6.99 -16.87
C TYR A 182 -15.08 -8.33 -16.90
N ASP A 183 -14.38 -9.46 -16.73
CA ASP A 183 -15.00 -10.80 -16.77
C ASP A 183 -15.97 -11.00 -15.60
N VAL A 184 -15.65 -10.44 -14.43
CA VAL A 184 -16.56 -10.46 -13.26
C VAL A 184 -17.85 -9.70 -13.59
N ILE A 185 -17.75 -8.50 -14.14
CA ILE A 185 -18.90 -7.66 -14.46
C ILE A 185 -19.71 -8.23 -15.61
N ASP A 186 -19.08 -8.78 -16.63
CA ASP A 186 -19.77 -9.42 -17.75
C ASP A 186 -20.69 -10.55 -17.28
N LYS A 187 -20.25 -11.34 -16.29
CA LYS A 187 -21.06 -12.43 -15.74
C LYS A 187 -22.04 -12.03 -14.65
N MET A 188 -21.63 -11.14 -13.73
CA MET A 188 -22.45 -10.74 -12.58
C MET A 188 -23.43 -9.60 -12.89
N GLY A 189 -23.15 -8.85 -13.96
CA GLY A 189 -23.89 -7.65 -14.35
C GLY A 189 -23.59 -6.44 -13.46
N CYS A 190 -24.03 -5.27 -13.92
CA CYS A 190 -23.72 -3.96 -13.28
C CYS A 190 -24.61 -3.65 -12.06
N LYS A 191 -25.80 -4.24 -11.96
CA LYS A 191 -26.83 -3.83 -10.98
C LYS A 191 -26.40 -3.96 -9.54
N ASN A 192 -25.68 -5.04 -9.21
CA ASN A 192 -25.17 -5.24 -7.83
C ASN A 192 -24.14 -4.18 -7.46
N GLY A 193 -23.19 -3.86 -8.35
CA GLY A 193 -22.21 -2.79 -8.14
C GLY A 193 -22.90 -1.45 -7.87
N ILE A 194 -23.83 -1.03 -8.74
CA ILE A 194 -24.57 0.22 -8.57
C ILE A 194 -25.33 0.24 -7.24
N TYR A 195 -26.00 -0.84 -6.87
CA TYR A 195 -26.74 -0.92 -5.60
C TYR A 195 -25.81 -0.74 -4.40
N TYR A 196 -24.76 -1.54 -4.30
CA TYR A 196 -23.86 -1.47 -3.15
C TYR A 196 -23.11 -0.14 -3.07
N HIS A 197 -22.65 0.40 -4.20
CA HIS A 197 -21.97 1.70 -4.22
C HIS A 197 -22.90 2.84 -3.78
N THR A 198 -24.18 2.78 -4.17
CA THR A 198 -25.20 3.74 -3.68
C THR A 198 -25.33 3.67 -2.16
N GLU A 199 -25.49 2.48 -1.60
CA GLU A 199 -25.63 2.29 -0.15
C GLU A 199 -24.37 2.69 0.62
N ILE A 200 -23.17 2.41 0.07
CA ILE A 200 -21.89 2.83 0.66
C ILE A 200 -21.80 4.37 0.70
N ILE A 201 -22.16 5.07 -0.39
CA ILE A 201 -22.17 6.54 -0.41
C ILE A 201 -23.12 7.07 0.64
N HIS A 202 -24.35 6.55 0.73
CA HIS A 202 -25.32 6.97 1.74
C HIS A 202 -24.80 6.78 3.15
N ALA A 203 -24.17 5.64 3.43
CA ALA A 203 -23.58 5.38 4.74
C ALA A 203 -22.41 6.34 5.06
N ILE A 204 -21.56 6.66 4.06
CA ILE A 204 -20.45 7.63 4.23
C ILE A 204 -21.01 9.04 4.48
N GLU A 205 -22.01 9.47 3.73
CA GLU A 205 -22.67 10.79 3.85
C GLU A 205 -23.30 10.98 5.24
N ASN A 206 -23.91 9.91 5.77
CA ASN A 206 -24.53 9.92 7.10
C ASN A 206 -23.56 9.60 8.24
N LYS A 207 -22.26 9.39 7.97
CA LYS A 207 -21.23 9.01 8.96
C LYS A 207 -21.53 7.68 9.66
N GLU A 208 -22.23 6.77 8.99
CA GLU A 208 -22.61 5.43 9.45
C GLU A 208 -21.47 4.43 9.14
N ASP A 209 -20.39 4.49 9.89
CA ASP A 209 -19.12 3.78 9.61
C ASP A 209 -19.26 2.26 9.59
N GLU A 210 -20.02 1.68 10.52
CA GLU A 210 -20.27 0.23 10.55
C GLU A 210 -21.13 -0.22 9.35
N LYS A 211 -22.10 0.61 8.94
CA LYS A 211 -22.94 0.31 7.77
C LYS A 211 -22.11 0.39 6.48
N ALA A 212 -21.25 1.41 6.33
CA ALA A 212 -20.36 1.53 5.19
C ALA A 212 -19.44 0.30 5.05
N ALA A 213 -18.84 -0.14 6.16
CA ALA A 213 -18.00 -1.33 6.21
C ALA A 213 -18.77 -2.60 5.84
N ASN A 214 -19.97 -2.80 6.39
CA ASN A 214 -20.79 -3.99 6.10
C ASN A 214 -21.25 -4.02 4.63
N MET A 215 -21.64 -2.89 4.05
CA MET A 215 -22.04 -2.81 2.64
C MET A 215 -20.84 -3.13 1.73
N MET A 216 -19.66 -2.61 2.01
CA MET A 216 -18.45 -2.93 1.25
C MET A 216 -18.10 -4.42 1.35
N LYS A 217 -18.16 -4.99 2.54
CA LYS A 217 -17.90 -6.43 2.75
C LYS A 217 -18.84 -7.31 1.94
N GLU A 218 -20.15 -7.03 1.98
CA GLU A 218 -21.15 -7.81 1.23
C GLU A 218 -20.97 -7.62 -0.28
N HIS A 219 -20.62 -6.41 -0.73
CA HIS A 219 -20.32 -6.14 -2.13
C HIS A 219 -19.17 -7.02 -2.65
N ILE A 220 -18.03 -7.01 -1.96
CA ILE A 220 -16.86 -7.81 -2.37
C ILE A 220 -17.16 -9.30 -2.29
N LYS A 221 -17.88 -9.74 -1.26
CA LYS A 221 -18.29 -11.14 -1.10
C LYS A 221 -19.17 -11.61 -2.26
N LYS A 222 -20.09 -10.77 -2.75
CA LYS A 222 -20.89 -11.06 -3.93
C LYS A 222 -20.04 -11.25 -5.19
N ASN A 223 -19.08 -10.35 -5.40
CA ASN A 223 -18.16 -10.47 -6.52
C ASN A 223 -17.29 -11.75 -6.43
N PHE A 224 -16.96 -12.19 -5.22
CA PHE A 224 -16.22 -13.43 -4.99
C PHE A 224 -17.01 -14.69 -5.30
N GLU A 225 -18.34 -14.70 -5.22
CA GLU A 225 -19.19 -15.86 -5.60
C GLU A 225 -18.97 -16.27 -7.07
N TYR A 226 -18.42 -15.38 -7.90
CA TYR A 226 -18.04 -15.66 -9.28
C TYR A 226 -16.88 -16.67 -9.42
N PHE A 227 -15.96 -16.73 -8.45
CA PHE A 227 -14.77 -17.57 -8.51
C PHE A 227 -14.94 -18.95 -7.83
N LYS A 228 -16.15 -19.25 -7.38
CA LYS A 228 -16.54 -20.56 -6.86
C LYS A 228 -17.16 -21.44 -7.93
#